data_c7aea06efb7dbc80dc14670be73606fc
#
_entry.id   c7aea06efb7dbc80dc14670be73606fc
#
_cell.length_a   1.000
_cell.length_b   1.000
_cell.length_c   1.000
_cell.angle_alpha   90.00
_cell.angle_beta   90.00
_cell.angle_gamma   90.00
#
_symmetry.space_group_name_H-M   'P 1'
#
loop_
_entity.id
_entity.type
_entity.pdbx_description
1 polymer ?
#
loop_
_entity_poly.entity_id
_entity_poly.type
_entity_poly.pdbx_seq_one_letter_code
_entity_poly.pdbx_strand_id
1 'polypeptide(L)'
;MRLAVVRHAESVENADKYNGFYQDPRPWTGAAAHALSRDVIGLTARGFRQTAWLGETLPQVVGDGPAVFVSQYRRARDTAELAMPGITAEVTGLLNEQHYADATYMTMRELFETFPDGADDRRHRKHLWTPPGKGGESLAVEVHGRVTAFLALLAPGAVEAGRSAVAFTHHTTILGLRAVLEQRPVTEVVEESRARKLPNAAVLVYRVAAGRYELEQVIEPPA
;
A
#
# COMPACT_ATOMS: atom_id res chain seq x y z
N MET A 1 -12.96 -16.82 -8.54
CA MET A 1 -12.64 -16.00 -7.37
C MET A 1 -11.79 -14.82 -7.81
N ARG A 2 -11.95 -13.65 -7.19
CA ARG A 2 -11.13 -12.46 -7.46
C ARG A 2 -10.40 -11.98 -6.20
N LEU A 3 -9.23 -11.44 -6.38
CA LEU A 3 -8.52 -10.64 -5.37
C LEU A 3 -8.49 -9.19 -5.85
N ALA A 4 -9.12 -8.29 -5.11
CA ALA A 4 -9.01 -6.86 -5.32
C ALA A 4 -7.95 -6.28 -4.38
N VAL A 5 -6.90 -5.70 -4.92
CA VAL A 5 -5.86 -4.98 -4.16
C VAL A 5 -6.14 -3.48 -4.28
N VAL A 6 -6.44 -2.84 -3.17
CA VAL A 6 -6.90 -1.45 -3.10
C VAL A 6 -5.82 -0.58 -2.46
N ARG A 7 -5.35 0.44 -3.17
CA ARG A 7 -4.56 1.50 -2.55
C ARG A 7 -5.49 2.37 -1.70
N HIS A 8 -5.11 2.66 -0.44
CA HIS A 8 -5.90 3.54 0.41
C HIS A 8 -6.25 4.86 -0.29
N ALA A 9 -7.40 5.44 0.06
CA ALA A 9 -7.85 6.74 -0.41
C ALA A 9 -6.89 7.87 0.01
N GLU A 10 -6.98 9.03 -0.62
CA GLU A 10 -6.07 10.14 -0.36
C GLU A 10 -6.06 10.53 1.12
N SER A 11 -4.88 10.49 1.72
CA SER A 11 -4.64 10.95 3.10
C SER A 11 -4.04 12.35 3.13
N VAL A 12 -4.09 12.98 4.31
CA VAL A 12 -3.45 14.27 4.56
C VAL A 12 -1.96 14.22 4.16
N GLU A 13 -1.26 13.13 4.49
CA GLU A 13 0.14 12.93 4.08
C GLU A 13 0.31 12.93 2.55
N ASN A 14 -0.64 12.41 1.79
CA ASN A 14 -0.56 12.41 0.32
C ASN A 14 -0.80 13.79 -0.27
N ALA A 15 -1.80 14.53 0.22
CA ALA A 15 -2.13 15.87 -0.24
C ALA A 15 -1.01 16.87 0.09
N ASP A 16 -0.51 16.82 1.32
CA ASP A 16 0.50 17.74 1.81
C ASP A 16 1.89 17.48 1.24
N LYS A 17 2.12 16.29 0.69
CA LYS A 17 3.36 15.96 -0.02
C LYS A 17 3.66 16.96 -1.15
N TYR A 18 2.63 17.51 -1.75
CA TYR A 18 2.73 18.50 -2.80
C TYR A 18 2.64 19.95 -2.28
N ASN A 19 2.12 20.17 -1.06
CA ASN A 19 1.80 21.47 -0.47
C ASN A 19 2.73 21.90 0.66
N GLY A 20 3.85 21.20 0.88
CA GLY A 20 4.84 21.60 1.88
C GLY A 20 4.90 20.75 3.14
N PHE A 21 4.14 19.66 3.26
CA PHE A 21 4.22 18.76 4.41
C PHE A 21 5.66 18.30 4.71
N TYR A 22 6.48 18.15 3.68
CA TYR A 22 7.90 17.79 3.78
C TYR A 22 8.83 19.03 3.79
N GLN A 23 8.31 20.24 3.77
CA GLN A 23 9.11 21.46 3.71
C GLN A 23 9.23 22.16 5.07
N ASP A 24 8.27 21.95 5.97
CA ASP A 24 8.31 22.51 7.31
C ASP A 24 9.24 21.72 8.24
N PRO A 25 9.96 22.39 9.15
CA PRO A 25 10.74 21.73 10.20
C PRO A 25 9.83 20.79 11.01
N ARG A 26 10.22 19.53 11.12
CA ARG A 26 9.43 18.54 11.84
C ARG A 26 10.00 18.32 13.23
N PRO A 27 9.14 18.42 14.25
CA PRO A 27 9.57 18.20 15.63
C PRO A 27 9.75 16.73 15.99
N TRP A 28 9.39 15.81 15.09
CA TRP A 28 9.42 14.37 15.33
C TRP A 28 10.23 13.65 14.24
N THR A 29 10.95 12.63 14.64
CA THR A 29 11.74 11.75 13.79
C THR A 29 11.60 10.30 14.25
N GLY A 30 12.07 9.34 13.46
CA GLY A 30 12.13 7.93 13.84
C GLY A 30 10.79 7.36 14.31
N ALA A 31 10.76 6.74 15.48
CA ALA A 31 9.59 6.04 16.01
C ALA A 31 8.35 6.94 16.19
N ALA A 32 8.54 8.20 16.60
CA ALA A 32 7.44 9.15 16.77
C ALA A 32 6.82 9.53 15.43
N ALA A 33 7.63 9.77 14.40
CA ALA A 33 7.17 10.06 13.05
C ALA A 33 6.44 8.85 12.45
N HIS A 34 6.95 7.65 12.68
CA HIS A 34 6.31 6.42 12.23
C HIS A 34 4.94 6.22 12.90
N ALA A 35 4.84 6.42 14.22
CA ALA A 35 3.58 6.33 14.96
C ALA A 35 2.55 7.36 14.45
N LEU A 36 2.98 8.60 14.17
CA LEU A 36 2.13 9.61 13.58
C LEU A 36 1.57 9.16 12.22
N SER A 37 2.43 8.69 11.31
CA SER A 37 2.04 8.20 9.98
C SER A 37 1.08 7.01 10.06
N ARG A 38 1.31 6.10 11.01
CA ARG A 38 0.49 4.90 11.17
C ARG A 38 -0.86 5.19 11.82
N ASP A 39 -0.86 5.91 12.95
CA ASP A 39 -2.00 5.93 13.87
C ASP A 39 -2.83 7.21 13.77
N VAL A 40 -2.27 8.31 13.28
CA VAL A 40 -2.91 9.63 13.33
C VAL A 40 -3.36 10.12 11.95
N ILE A 41 -2.55 9.92 10.92
CA ILE A 41 -2.83 10.45 9.58
C ILE A 41 -4.09 9.81 8.97
N GLY A 42 -5.15 10.60 8.88
CA GLY A 42 -6.45 10.23 8.29
C GLY A 42 -6.60 10.66 6.83
N LEU A 43 -7.84 10.57 6.34
CA LEU A 43 -8.21 10.91 4.96
C LEU A 43 -8.46 12.41 4.78
N THR A 44 -8.30 12.89 3.53
CA THR A 44 -8.74 14.23 3.10
C THR A 44 -10.20 14.23 2.66
N ALA A 45 -10.77 15.42 2.40
CA ALA A 45 -12.09 15.53 1.78
C ALA A 45 -12.17 14.81 0.42
N ARG A 46 -11.08 14.81 -0.37
CA ARG A 46 -10.98 14.02 -1.61
C ARG A 46 -10.96 12.53 -1.29
N GLY A 47 -10.21 12.13 -0.26
CA GLY A 47 -10.19 10.74 0.21
C GLY A 47 -11.58 10.22 0.57
N PHE A 48 -12.41 11.00 1.26
CA PHE A 48 -13.80 10.63 1.54
C PHE A 48 -14.64 10.44 0.27
N ARG A 49 -14.48 11.27 -0.75
CA ARG A 49 -15.15 11.05 -2.04
C ARG A 49 -14.68 9.78 -2.74
N GLN A 50 -13.38 9.48 -2.65
CA GLN A 50 -12.80 8.25 -3.18
C GLN A 50 -13.32 7.01 -2.46
N THR A 51 -13.57 7.07 -1.14
CA THR A 51 -14.18 5.92 -0.44
C THR A 51 -15.62 5.68 -0.85
N ALA A 52 -16.41 6.73 -1.09
CA ALA A 52 -17.77 6.58 -1.61
C ALA A 52 -17.76 5.88 -2.99
N TRP A 53 -16.87 6.31 -3.89
CA TRP A 53 -16.68 5.67 -5.19
C TRP A 53 -16.23 4.21 -5.07
N LEU A 54 -15.33 3.89 -4.16
CA LEU A 54 -14.93 2.49 -3.87
C LEU A 54 -16.12 1.66 -3.39
N GLY A 55 -17.01 2.23 -2.58
CA GLY A 55 -18.23 1.57 -2.09
C GLY A 55 -19.18 1.17 -3.20
N GLU A 56 -19.24 1.95 -4.29
CA GLU A 56 -20.01 1.61 -5.49
C GLU A 56 -19.27 0.62 -6.40
N THR A 57 -17.94 0.69 -6.45
CA THR A 57 -17.11 -0.09 -7.38
C THR A 57 -16.84 -1.51 -6.87
N LEU A 58 -16.45 -1.67 -5.60
CA LEU A 58 -15.98 -2.95 -5.06
C LEU A 58 -17.04 -4.06 -5.12
N PRO A 59 -18.33 -3.84 -4.81
CA PRO A 59 -19.36 -4.89 -4.95
C PRO A 59 -19.47 -5.45 -6.37
N GLN A 60 -19.29 -4.59 -7.39
CA GLN A 60 -19.32 -5.00 -8.79
C GLN A 60 -18.13 -5.88 -9.19
N VAL A 61 -17.01 -5.70 -8.49
CA VAL A 61 -15.75 -6.42 -8.76
C VAL A 61 -15.69 -7.75 -8.03
N VAL A 62 -16.01 -7.77 -6.75
CA VAL A 62 -15.78 -8.94 -5.89
C VAL A 62 -17.04 -9.69 -5.51
N GLY A 63 -18.23 -9.16 -5.82
CA GLY A 63 -19.51 -9.74 -5.44
C GLY A 63 -19.80 -9.63 -3.94
N ASP A 64 -20.72 -10.46 -3.45
CA ASP A 64 -21.18 -10.43 -2.07
C ASP A 64 -20.26 -11.19 -1.12
N GLY A 65 -20.14 -10.66 0.10
CA GLY A 65 -19.47 -11.31 1.23
C GLY A 65 -17.99 -11.64 1.03
N PRO A 66 -17.17 -10.77 0.43
CA PRO A 66 -15.73 -11.02 0.29
C PRO A 66 -15.05 -11.12 1.65
N ALA A 67 -13.91 -11.80 1.71
CA ALA A 67 -12.99 -11.66 2.83
C ALA A 67 -12.25 -10.31 2.71
N VAL A 68 -12.22 -9.52 3.78
CA VAL A 68 -11.60 -8.20 3.75
C VAL A 68 -10.40 -8.16 4.68
N PHE A 69 -9.26 -7.73 4.14
CA PHE A 69 -8.00 -7.57 4.87
C PHE A 69 -7.54 -6.12 4.77
N VAL A 70 -6.97 -5.59 5.84
CA VAL A 70 -6.56 -4.20 5.89
C VAL A 70 -5.26 -4.01 6.66
N SER A 71 -4.43 -3.10 6.17
CA SER A 71 -3.25 -2.60 6.87
C SER A 71 -3.60 -1.98 8.23
N GLN A 72 -2.67 -2.02 9.17
CA GLN A 72 -2.81 -1.37 10.48
C GLN A 72 -2.86 0.16 10.42
N TYR A 73 -2.46 0.79 9.31
CA TYR A 73 -2.44 2.24 9.14
C TYR A 73 -3.86 2.82 9.10
N ARG A 74 -4.10 3.89 9.86
CA ARG A 74 -5.40 4.56 9.98
C ARG A 74 -6.02 4.86 8.62
N ARG A 75 -5.29 5.49 7.70
CA ARG A 75 -5.78 5.83 6.35
C ARG A 75 -6.29 4.62 5.55
N ALA A 76 -5.69 3.44 5.75
CA ALA A 76 -6.16 2.22 5.11
C ALA A 76 -7.41 1.67 5.79
N ARG A 77 -7.45 1.71 7.13
CA ARG A 77 -8.63 1.31 7.92
C ARG A 77 -9.84 2.20 7.65
N ASP A 78 -9.64 3.53 7.67
CA ASP A 78 -10.70 4.49 7.33
C ASP A 78 -11.22 4.24 5.91
N THR A 79 -10.32 3.91 4.96
CA THR A 79 -10.71 3.57 3.58
C THR A 79 -11.58 2.32 3.54
N ALA A 80 -11.18 1.25 4.22
CA ALA A 80 -11.91 -0.01 4.23
C ALA A 80 -13.28 0.13 4.89
N GLU A 81 -13.34 0.76 6.06
CA GLU A 81 -14.57 0.97 6.83
C GLU A 81 -15.61 1.79 6.06
N LEU A 82 -15.16 2.88 5.41
CA LEU A 82 -16.06 3.75 4.64
C LEU A 82 -16.47 3.17 3.30
N ALA A 83 -15.61 2.41 2.63
CA ALA A 83 -15.92 1.77 1.36
C ALA A 83 -16.78 0.49 1.51
N MET A 84 -16.66 -0.20 2.64
CA MET A 84 -17.35 -1.48 2.88
C MET A 84 -18.00 -1.50 4.27
N PRO A 85 -18.98 -0.61 4.52
CA PRO A 85 -19.59 -0.49 5.83
C PRO A 85 -20.31 -1.79 6.24
N GLY A 86 -20.17 -2.16 7.52
CA GLY A 86 -20.77 -3.38 8.08
C GLY A 86 -20.01 -4.68 7.77
N ILE A 87 -18.92 -4.63 7.03
CA ILE A 87 -18.04 -5.80 6.82
C ILE A 87 -16.88 -5.74 7.79
N THR A 88 -16.68 -6.82 8.54
CA THR A 88 -15.53 -6.94 9.44
C THR A 88 -14.26 -7.21 8.62
N ALA A 89 -13.29 -6.30 8.70
CA ALA A 89 -11.99 -6.46 8.07
C ALA A 89 -10.98 -7.09 9.05
N GLU A 90 -10.19 -8.03 8.57
CA GLU A 90 -9.03 -8.56 9.30
C GLU A 90 -7.86 -7.57 9.20
N VAL A 91 -7.44 -7.01 10.35
CA VAL A 91 -6.32 -6.08 10.42
C VAL A 91 -5.00 -6.84 10.48
N THR A 92 -4.11 -6.60 9.52
CA THR A 92 -2.83 -7.31 9.45
C THR A 92 -1.65 -6.38 9.15
N GLY A 93 -0.53 -6.60 9.86
CA GLY A 93 0.73 -5.92 9.58
C GLY A 93 1.38 -6.32 8.26
N LEU A 94 0.97 -7.44 7.68
CA LEU A 94 1.50 -7.93 6.39
C LEU A 94 1.16 -6.99 5.22
N LEU A 95 0.11 -6.17 5.37
CA LEU A 95 -0.32 -5.17 4.39
C LEU A 95 0.15 -3.74 4.71
N ASN A 96 0.98 -3.54 5.73
CA ASN A 96 1.49 -2.22 6.09
C ASN A 96 2.34 -1.60 4.96
N GLU A 97 2.44 -0.27 4.93
CA GLU A 97 3.39 0.42 4.05
C GLU A 97 4.83 0.07 4.44
N GLN A 98 5.76 0.21 3.52
CA GLN A 98 7.19 0.11 3.77
C GLN A 98 7.56 0.95 4.99
N HIS A 99 8.28 0.37 5.94
CA HIS A 99 8.73 1.08 7.13
C HIS A 99 9.96 1.92 6.81
N TYR A 100 9.82 3.24 6.92
CA TYR A 100 10.88 4.19 6.57
C TYR A 100 11.83 4.51 7.73
N ALA A 101 11.64 3.92 8.91
CA ALA A 101 12.47 4.10 10.10
C ALA A 101 12.85 5.58 10.34
N ASP A 102 14.14 5.89 10.48
CA ASP A 102 14.61 7.27 10.72
C ASP A 102 14.39 8.19 9.51
N ALA A 103 14.22 7.64 8.31
CA ALA A 103 13.92 8.41 7.11
C ALA A 103 12.45 8.84 6.98
N THR A 104 11.57 8.46 7.95
CA THR A 104 10.16 8.87 7.93
C THR A 104 10.06 10.40 7.98
N TYR A 105 9.37 10.98 6.97
CA TYR A 105 9.21 12.43 6.76
C TYR A 105 10.47 13.22 6.41
N MET A 106 11.61 12.59 6.19
CA MET A 106 12.76 13.30 5.64
C MET A 106 12.52 13.67 4.18
N THR A 107 12.91 14.88 3.81
CA THR A 107 13.06 15.25 2.42
C THR A 107 14.23 14.47 1.81
N MET A 108 14.28 14.37 0.48
CA MET A 108 15.40 13.71 -0.20
C MET A 108 16.74 14.42 0.08
N ARG A 109 16.71 15.73 0.29
CA ARG A 109 17.89 16.51 0.63
C ARG A 109 18.38 16.15 2.04
N GLU A 110 17.52 16.22 3.05
CA GLU A 110 17.84 15.84 4.43
C GLU A 110 18.34 14.40 4.51
N LEU A 111 17.68 13.48 3.82
CA LEU A 111 18.06 12.07 3.78
C LEU A 111 19.51 11.90 3.28
N PHE A 112 19.86 12.54 2.16
CA PHE A 112 21.19 12.39 1.57
C PHE A 112 22.29 13.16 2.30
N GLU A 113 21.95 14.26 2.97
CA GLU A 113 22.86 14.99 3.85
C GLU A 113 23.13 14.20 5.14
N THR A 114 22.10 13.53 5.69
CA THR A 114 22.22 12.80 6.96
C THR A 114 22.76 11.38 6.77
N PHE A 115 22.37 10.70 5.69
CA PHE A 115 22.71 9.30 5.39
C PHE A 115 23.24 9.16 3.95
N PRO A 116 24.46 9.65 3.68
CA PRO A 116 25.01 9.67 2.31
C PRO A 116 25.23 8.29 1.71
N ASP A 117 25.55 7.28 2.51
CA ASP A 117 25.88 5.93 2.05
C ASP A 117 24.73 5.24 1.33
N GLY A 118 23.47 5.54 1.70
CA GLY A 118 22.28 5.00 1.05
C GLY A 118 21.74 5.80 -0.13
N ALA A 119 22.38 6.94 -0.45
CA ALA A 119 21.84 7.88 -1.44
C ALA A 119 21.75 7.32 -2.86
N ASP A 120 22.76 6.54 -3.26
CA ASP A 120 22.81 5.95 -4.60
C ASP A 120 21.71 4.89 -4.79
N ASP A 121 21.55 3.99 -3.84
CA ASP A 121 20.48 2.98 -3.86
C ASP A 121 19.10 3.64 -3.86
N ARG A 122 18.90 4.68 -3.06
CA ARG A 122 17.62 5.40 -3.02
C ARG A 122 17.29 6.08 -4.34
N ARG A 123 18.28 6.60 -5.05
CA ARG A 123 18.11 7.25 -6.37
C ARG A 123 17.91 6.25 -7.50
N HIS A 124 18.77 5.25 -7.58
CA HIS A 124 18.91 4.40 -8.76
C HIS A 124 18.39 2.98 -8.56
N ARG A 125 18.43 2.46 -7.33
CA ARG A 125 18.04 1.08 -6.97
C ARG A 125 17.03 1.06 -5.83
N LYS A 126 15.99 1.89 -5.92
CA LYS A 126 14.98 2.07 -4.86
C LYS A 126 14.44 0.75 -4.25
N HIS A 127 14.38 -0.30 -5.02
CA HIS A 127 13.91 -1.62 -4.57
C HIS A 127 14.88 -2.31 -3.61
N LEU A 128 16.16 -1.96 -3.66
CA LEU A 128 17.20 -2.47 -2.74
C LEU A 128 17.43 -1.55 -1.55
N TRP A 129 16.99 -0.29 -1.64
CA TRP A 129 17.24 0.68 -0.58
C TRP A 129 16.52 0.30 0.70
N THR A 130 17.29 0.13 1.78
CA THR A 130 16.78 -0.02 3.14
C THR A 130 16.88 1.33 3.85
N PRO A 131 15.77 1.90 4.35
CA PRO A 131 15.80 3.11 5.15
C PRO A 131 16.71 2.96 6.37
N PRO A 132 17.48 3.99 6.73
CA PRO A 132 18.34 3.95 7.90
C PRO A 132 17.51 3.87 9.19
N GLY A 133 18.09 3.22 10.22
CA GLY A 133 17.46 3.05 11.53
C GLY A 133 16.78 1.69 11.74
N LYS A 134 16.34 1.47 12.98
CA LYS A 134 15.76 0.19 13.39
C LYS A 134 14.41 -0.05 12.71
N GLY A 135 14.30 -1.18 12.04
CA GLY A 135 13.05 -1.62 11.39
C GLY A 135 12.84 -1.05 10.00
N GLY A 136 13.85 -0.39 9.40
CA GLY A 136 13.79 -0.01 7.99
C GLY A 136 13.60 -1.23 7.10
N GLU A 137 12.72 -1.12 6.10
CA GLU A 137 12.38 -2.21 5.18
C GLU A 137 12.78 -1.87 3.75
N SER A 138 13.49 -2.77 3.07
CA SER A 138 13.61 -2.71 1.62
C SER A 138 12.37 -3.32 0.94
N LEU A 139 12.10 -2.90 -0.28
CA LEU A 139 11.00 -3.49 -1.05
C LEU A 139 11.33 -4.93 -1.48
N ALA A 140 12.58 -5.18 -1.87
CA ALA A 140 12.99 -6.46 -2.45
C ALA A 140 13.10 -7.59 -1.41
N VAL A 141 13.26 -7.28 -0.13
CA VAL A 141 13.44 -8.30 0.92
C VAL A 141 12.25 -8.27 1.89
N GLU A 142 12.15 -7.24 2.74
CA GLU A 142 11.19 -7.25 3.83
C GLU A 142 9.73 -7.10 3.33
N VAL A 143 9.47 -6.14 2.45
CA VAL A 143 8.11 -5.94 1.91
C VAL A 143 7.71 -7.15 1.05
N HIS A 144 8.61 -7.64 0.19
CA HIS A 144 8.37 -8.83 -0.63
C HIS A 144 8.09 -10.06 0.25
N GLY A 145 8.85 -10.27 1.32
CA GLY A 145 8.62 -11.36 2.28
C GLY A 145 7.25 -11.26 2.96
N ARG A 146 6.85 -10.05 3.41
CA ARG A 146 5.54 -9.82 4.06
C ARG A 146 4.37 -10.12 3.11
N VAL A 147 4.43 -9.64 1.89
CA VAL A 147 3.33 -9.86 0.93
C VAL A 147 3.25 -11.32 0.49
N THR A 148 4.38 -12.03 0.42
CA THR A 148 4.39 -13.48 0.18
C THR A 148 3.69 -14.22 1.33
N ALA A 149 3.98 -13.85 2.57
CA ALA A 149 3.29 -14.40 3.74
C ALA A 149 1.79 -14.09 3.74
N PHE A 150 1.39 -12.87 3.35
CA PHE A 150 -0.02 -12.50 3.20
C PHE A 150 -0.73 -13.39 2.17
N LEU A 151 -0.13 -13.60 1.01
CA LEU A 151 -0.73 -14.44 -0.04
C LEU A 151 -0.82 -15.92 0.39
N ALA A 152 0.12 -16.41 1.20
CA ALA A 152 0.05 -17.73 1.80
C ALA A 152 -1.12 -17.86 2.79
N LEU A 153 -1.49 -16.80 3.52
CA LEU A 153 -2.68 -16.80 4.38
C LEU A 153 -4.00 -16.80 3.59
N LEU A 154 -4.02 -16.20 2.41
CA LEU A 154 -5.22 -16.21 1.55
C LEU A 154 -5.52 -17.60 0.99
N ALA A 155 -4.49 -18.43 0.75
CA ALA A 155 -4.60 -19.68 0.04
C ALA A 155 -5.51 -20.72 0.74
N PRO A 156 -5.46 -20.97 2.07
CA PRO A 156 -6.25 -22.02 2.71
C PRO A 156 -7.73 -21.67 2.96
N GLY A 157 -8.08 -20.39 3.12
CA GLY A 157 -9.41 -20.02 3.62
C GLY A 157 -10.36 -19.43 2.58
N ALA A 158 -9.93 -18.42 1.84
CA ALA A 158 -10.78 -17.74 0.84
C ALA A 158 -10.85 -18.53 -0.48
N VAL A 159 -9.73 -19.16 -0.88
CA VAL A 159 -9.64 -19.96 -2.11
C VAL A 159 -10.49 -21.22 -2.04
N GLU A 160 -10.46 -21.93 -0.91
CA GLU A 160 -11.23 -23.17 -0.71
C GLU A 160 -12.75 -22.90 -0.65
N ALA A 161 -13.16 -21.73 -0.16
CA ALA A 161 -14.56 -21.33 -0.12
C ALA A 161 -15.07 -20.68 -1.41
N GLY A 162 -14.22 -20.50 -2.44
CA GLY A 162 -14.60 -19.79 -3.68
C GLY A 162 -14.91 -18.31 -3.48
N ARG A 163 -14.62 -17.74 -2.31
CA ARG A 163 -14.92 -16.34 -1.94
C ARG A 163 -13.87 -15.40 -2.53
N SER A 164 -14.32 -14.27 -3.02
CA SER A 164 -13.41 -13.18 -3.39
C SER A 164 -12.79 -12.53 -2.15
N ALA A 165 -11.66 -11.85 -2.33
CA ALA A 165 -10.97 -11.13 -1.25
C ALA A 165 -10.68 -9.68 -1.66
N VAL A 166 -10.64 -8.77 -0.66
CA VAL A 166 -10.22 -7.38 -0.83
C VAL A 166 -9.08 -7.09 0.15
N ALA A 167 -8.00 -6.51 -0.33
CA ALA A 167 -6.83 -6.13 0.47
C ALA A 167 -6.61 -4.61 0.38
N PHE A 168 -6.89 -3.87 1.46
CA PHE A 168 -6.62 -2.44 1.55
C PHE A 168 -5.20 -2.20 2.05
N THR A 169 -4.39 -1.54 1.22
CA THR A 169 -2.97 -1.39 1.48
C THR A 169 -2.39 -0.09 0.89
N HIS A 170 -1.10 -0.06 0.62
CA HIS A 170 -0.33 1.14 0.30
C HIS A 170 0.47 0.96 -1.00
N HIS A 171 1.04 2.07 -1.48
CA HIS A 171 1.72 2.10 -2.77
C HIS A 171 2.90 1.13 -2.86
N THR A 172 3.85 1.18 -1.91
CA THR A 172 5.04 0.31 -1.99
C THR A 172 4.69 -1.15 -1.77
N THR A 173 3.73 -1.42 -0.88
CA THR A 173 3.23 -2.78 -0.64
C THR A 173 2.53 -3.35 -1.88
N ILE A 174 1.81 -2.52 -2.66
CA ILE A 174 1.25 -2.93 -3.96
C ILE A 174 2.35 -3.33 -4.94
N LEU A 175 3.48 -2.62 -4.97
CA LEU A 175 4.60 -3.01 -5.84
C LEU A 175 5.12 -4.41 -5.47
N GLY A 176 5.25 -4.70 -4.18
CA GLY A 176 5.62 -6.04 -3.70
C GLY A 176 4.57 -7.10 -4.08
N LEU A 177 3.28 -6.82 -3.86
CA LEU A 177 2.17 -7.71 -4.26
C LEU A 177 2.19 -7.98 -5.77
N ARG A 178 2.37 -6.95 -6.59
CA ARG A 178 2.46 -7.10 -8.04
C ARG A 178 3.63 -8.00 -8.45
N ALA A 179 4.81 -7.81 -7.86
CA ALA A 179 5.97 -8.65 -8.16
C ALA A 179 5.68 -10.13 -7.91
N VAL A 180 5.02 -10.47 -6.79
CA VAL A 180 4.67 -11.85 -6.45
C VAL A 180 3.51 -12.39 -7.30
N LEU A 181 2.41 -11.64 -7.40
CA LEU A 181 1.19 -12.09 -8.11
C LEU A 181 1.42 -12.23 -9.62
N GLU A 182 2.16 -11.30 -10.22
CA GLU A 182 2.46 -11.25 -11.65
C GLU A 182 3.73 -12.06 -12.00
N GLN A 183 4.44 -12.63 -11.01
CA GLN A 183 5.69 -13.37 -11.15
C GLN A 183 6.75 -12.55 -11.93
N ARG A 184 6.87 -11.28 -11.59
CA ARG A 184 7.77 -10.31 -12.25
C ARG A 184 8.89 -9.88 -11.31
N PRO A 185 10.08 -9.57 -11.85
CA PRO A 185 11.14 -8.92 -11.07
C PRO A 185 10.63 -7.62 -10.41
N VAL A 186 10.99 -7.42 -9.14
CA VAL A 186 10.64 -6.18 -8.41
C VAL A 186 11.13 -4.93 -9.14
N THR A 187 12.28 -5.01 -9.81
CA THR A 187 12.86 -3.93 -10.62
C THR A 187 11.92 -3.45 -11.71
N GLU A 188 11.32 -4.37 -12.47
CA GLU A 188 10.39 -4.03 -13.56
C GLU A 188 9.14 -3.32 -13.04
N VAL A 189 8.57 -3.84 -11.94
CA VAL A 189 7.38 -3.23 -11.31
C VAL A 189 7.69 -1.83 -10.78
N VAL A 190 8.89 -1.62 -10.24
CA VAL A 190 9.34 -0.29 -9.77
C VAL A 190 9.50 0.68 -10.94
N GLU A 191 10.14 0.27 -12.04
CA GLU A 191 10.32 1.13 -13.21
C GLU A 191 8.98 1.51 -13.86
N GLU A 192 8.06 0.56 -13.99
CA GLU A 192 6.70 0.85 -14.45
C GLU A 192 6.00 1.88 -13.55
N SER A 193 6.13 1.73 -12.23
CA SER A 193 5.55 2.68 -11.28
C SER A 193 6.21 4.07 -11.29
N ARG A 194 7.47 4.17 -11.71
CA ARG A 194 8.14 5.47 -11.94
C ARG A 194 7.55 6.19 -13.14
N ALA A 195 7.26 5.45 -14.21
CA ALA A 195 6.62 5.99 -15.40
C ALA A 195 5.16 6.39 -15.14
N ARG A 196 4.41 5.56 -14.42
CA ARG A 196 3.00 5.82 -14.07
C ARG A 196 2.69 5.31 -12.66
N LYS A 197 2.59 6.24 -11.73
CA LYS A 197 2.22 5.91 -10.35
C LYS A 197 0.71 5.66 -10.24
N LEU A 198 0.32 4.54 -9.62
CA LEU A 198 -1.07 4.26 -9.27
C LEU A 198 -1.66 5.38 -8.40
N PRO A 199 -2.82 5.97 -8.74
CA PRO A 199 -3.48 6.97 -7.90
C PRO A 199 -3.99 6.37 -6.58
N ASN A 200 -4.28 7.23 -5.59
CA ASN A 200 -5.00 6.82 -4.40
C ASN A 200 -6.38 6.25 -4.79
N ALA A 201 -6.86 5.28 -4.04
CA ALA A 201 -8.09 4.53 -4.30
C ALA A 201 -8.08 3.65 -5.58
N ALA A 202 -6.97 3.52 -6.29
CA ALA A 202 -6.88 2.58 -7.40
C ALA A 202 -7.09 1.13 -6.92
N VAL A 203 -7.76 0.34 -7.75
CA VAL A 203 -8.07 -1.08 -7.52
C VAL A 203 -7.41 -1.92 -8.60
N LEU A 204 -6.54 -2.86 -8.20
CA LEU A 204 -6.02 -3.89 -9.09
C LEU A 204 -6.85 -5.16 -8.87
N VAL A 205 -7.42 -5.68 -9.93
CA VAL A 205 -8.30 -6.86 -9.87
C VAL A 205 -7.57 -8.04 -10.48
N TYR A 206 -7.33 -9.05 -9.67
CA TYR A 206 -6.73 -10.32 -10.09
C TYR A 206 -7.78 -11.41 -10.12
N ARG A 207 -7.86 -12.13 -11.23
CA ARG A 207 -8.54 -13.41 -11.30
C ARG A 207 -7.66 -14.50 -10.72
N VAL A 208 -8.24 -15.34 -9.88
CA VAL A 208 -7.53 -16.48 -9.31
C VAL A 208 -8.08 -17.76 -9.96
N ALA A 209 -7.23 -18.45 -10.70
CA ALA A 209 -7.55 -19.68 -11.40
C ALA A 209 -6.37 -20.67 -11.31
N ALA A 210 -6.65 -21.90 -10.93
CA ALA A 210 -5.64 -22.98 -10.82
C ALA A 210 -4.39 -22.57 -10.01
N GLY A 211 -4.57 -21.81 -8.92
CA GLY A 211 -3.49 -21.35 -8.06
C GLY A 211 -2.62 -20.21 -8.64
N ARG A 212 -3.04 -19.64 -9.77
CA ARG A 212 -2.36 -18.49 -10.40
C ARG A 212 -3.21 -17.23 -10.31
N TYR A 213 -2.54 -16.10 -10.28
CA TYR A 213 -3.15 -14.79 -10.30
C TYR A 213 -2.91 -14.14 -11.66
N GLU A 214 -3.99 -13.67 -12.28
CA GLU A 214 -3.93 -12.95 -13.55
C GLU A 214 -4.55 -11.58 -13.37
N LEU A 215 -3.80 -10.52 -13.65
CA LEU A 215 -4.32 -9.15 -13.61
C LEU A 215 -5.38 -8.97 -14.69
N GLU A 216 -6.66 -8.84 -14.29
CA GLU A 216 -7.77 -8.63 -15.21
C GLU A 216 -7.92 -7.16 -15.59
N GLN A 217 -7.80 -6.26 -14.60
CA GLN A 217 -7.97 -4.82 -14.81
C GLN A 217 -7.35 -3.99 -13.70
N VAL A 218 -7.09 -2.73 -14.02
CA VAL A 218 -6.77 -1.66 -13.07
C VAL A 218 -7.88 -0.61 -13.18
N ILE A 219 -8.58 -0.35 -12.08
CA ILE A 219 -9.67 0.62 -12.01
C ILE A 219 -9.17 1.83 -11.23
N GLU A 220 -9.29 3.01 -11.81
CA GLU A 220 -8.85 4.25 -11.19
C GLU A 220 -10.05 5.12 -10.83
N PRO A 221 -10.03 5.86 -9.70
CA PRO A 221 -11.10 6.76 -9.36
C PRO A 221 -11.18 7.91 -10.37
N PRO A 222 -12.35 8.50 -10.56
CA PRO A 222 -12.50 9.71 -11.38
C PRO A 222 -11.61 10.83 -10.82
N ALA A 223 -11.21 11.75 -11.70
CA ALA A 223 -10.31 12.88 -11.40
C ALA A 223 -10.87 13.83 -10.33
#